data_b57e0e71b8f3ba163f5b0f2ff4b4b8cb
#
_entry.id   b57e0e71b8f3ba163f5b0f2ff4b4b8cb
#
_cell.length_a   1.000
_cell.length_b   1.000
_cell.length_c   1.000
_cell.angle_alpha   90.00
_cell.angle_beta   90.00
_cell.angle_gamma   90.00
#
_symmetry.space_group_name_H-M   'P 1'
#
loop_
_entity.id
_entity.type
_entity.pdbx_description
1 polymer ?
#
loop_
_entity_poly.entity_id
_entity_poly.type
_entity_poly.pdbx_seq_one_letter_code
_entity_poly.pdbx_strand_id
1 'polypeptide(L)'
;YTEACQLVVKADSDIKSINDLSGHTVSIGAEESGTELNANQILEFSGMPSSIVTTKNMDYIDAANSLKSGDIDAFFCTAGLKTTIIDELSKECDIRIIPIDDTVINKMLTYSSSYSRYTIPAGTYKGQDEDINTIGVKSVLITSDSISEALVKQLTQMLFKKSKELQYSTSLDLQIDEKFAT
;
A
#
# COMPACT_ATOMS: atom_id res chain seq x y z
N TYR A 1 5.96 7.05 9.06
CA TYR A 1 6.30 6.80 7.65
C TYR A 1 5.04 6.74 6.79
N THR A 2 5.21 6.80 5.48
CA THR A 2 4.09 6.68 4.53
C THR A 2 4.04 5.27 3.98
N GLU A 3 2.85 4.68 3.95
CA GLU A 3 2.55 3.41 3.31
C GLU A 3 1.96 3.67 1.93
N ALA A 4 2.48 3.01 0.91
CA ALA A 4 1.99 3.12 -0.46
C ALA A 4 0.90 2.10 -0.73
N CYS A 5 -0.21 2.51 -1.35
CA CYS A 5 -1.22 1.60 -1.87
C CYS A 5 -0.71 1.04 -3.20
N GLN A 6 -0.44 -0.25 -3.27
CA GLN A 6 0.17 -0.92 -4.41
C GLN A 6 -0.83 -1.93 -4.99
N LEU A 7 -1.20 -1.78 -6.26
CA LEU A 7 -1.98 -2.77 -7.00
C LEU A 7 -1.04 -3.60 -7.86
N VAL A 8 -0.92 -4.88 -7.55
CA VAL A 8 0.05 -5.81 -8.15
C VAL A 8 -0.67 -6.80 -9.06
N VAL A 9 -0.14 -6.98 -10.25
CA VAL A 9 -0.58 -7.98 -11.24
C VAL A 9 0.61 -8.74 -11.80
N LYS A 10 0.40 -9.86 -12.50
CA LYS A 10 1.45 -10.48 -13.33
C LYS A 10 1.83 -9.56 -14.49
N ALA A 11 3.10 -9.54 -14.88
CA ALA A 11 3.60 -8.66 -15.95
C ALA A 11 2.98 -8.97 -17.32
N ASP A 12 2.60 -10.22 -17.56
CA ASP A 12 1.95 -10.69 -18.79
C ASP A 12 0.41 -10.51 -18.78
N SER A 13 -0.16 -10.01 -17.66
CA SER A 13 -1.58 -9.68 -17.57
C SER A 13 -1.98 -8.57 -18.55
N ASP A 14 -3.20 -8.64 -19.05
CA ASP A 14 -3.85 -7.58 -19.83
C ASP A 14 -4.29 -6.37 -18.97
N ILE A 15 -4.29 -6.50 -17.64
CA ILE A 15 -4.60 -5.43 -16.70
C ILE A 15 -3.46 -4.39 -16.72
N LYS A 16 -3.71 -3.19 -17.24
CA LYS A 16 -2.75 -2.07 -17.34
C LYS A 16 -3.21 -0.84 -16.57
N SER A 17 -4.47 -0.80 -16.19
CA SER A 17 -5.10 0.26 -15.40
C SER A 17 -6.14 -0.34 -14.46
N ILE A 18 -6.64 0.47 -13.51
CA ILE A 18 -7.72 0.03 -12.61
C ILE A 18 -9.00 -0.30 -13.41
N ASN A 19 -9.24 0.38 -14.52
CA ASN A 19 -10.42 0.13 -15.35
C ASN A 19 -10.41 -1.25 -16.02
N ASP A 20 -9.25 -1.86 -16.18
CA ASP A 20 -9.13 -3.21 -16.74
C ASP A 20 -9.46 -4.32 -15.74
N LEU A 21 -9.74 -3.97 -14.47
CA LEU A 21 -10.16 -4.94 -13.43
C LEU A 21 -11.58 -5.49 -13.64
N SER A 22 -12.33 -4.97 -14.60
CA SER A 22 -13.69 -5.44 -14.90
C SER A 22 -13.69 -6.93 -15.24
N GLY A 23 -14.47 -7.74 -14.49
CA GLY A 23 -14.55 -9.19 -14.67
C GLY A 23 -13.41 -9.98 -14.02
N HIS A 24 -12.43 -9.33 -13.43
CA HIS A 24 -11.29 -9.97 -12.77
C HIS A 24 -11.53 -10.20 -11.28
N THR A 25 -10.73 -11.11 -10.71
CA THR A 25 -10.72 -11.42 -9.28
C THR A 25 -9.54 -10.72 -8.61
N VAL A 26 -9.84 -9.88 -7.61
CA VAL A 26 -8.87 -9.02 -6.95
C VAL A 26 -8.87 -9.26 -5.44
N SER A 27 -7.71 -9.51 -4.85
CA SER A 27 -7.58 -9.47 -3.37
C SER A 27 -7.48 -8.02 -2.91
N ILE A 28 -8.33 -7.65 -1.97
CA ILE A 28 -8.42 -6.31 -1.41
C ILE A 28 -7.77 -6.18 -0.03
N GLY A 29 -7.03 -7.19 0.42
CA GLY A 29 -6.43 -7.27 1.76
C GLY A 29 -7.26 -8.12 2.71
N ALA A 30 -6.73 -8.34 3.91
CA ALA A 30 -7.45 -9.07 4.95
C ALA A 30 -8.72 -8.31 5.37
N GLU A 31 -9.71 -9.04 5.85
CA GLU A 31 -10.97 -8.47 6.34
C GLU A 31 -10.71 -7.43 7.46
N GLU A 32 -11.41 -6.31 7.42
CA GLU A 32 -11.28 -5.17 8.36
C GLU A 32 -9.88 -4.51 8.36
N SER A 33 -9.05 -4.77 7.36
CA SER A 33 -7.72 -4.15 7.26
C SER A 33 -7.76 -2.74 6.63
N GLY A 34 -6.73 -1.94 6.92
CA GLY A 34 -6.53 -0.66 6.23
C GLY A 34 -6.35 -0.82 4.72
N THR A 35 -5.80 -1.95 4.26
CA THR A 35 -5.69 -2.26 2.83
C THR A 35 -7.05 -2.45 2.20
N GLU A 36 -7.96 -3.18 2.85
CA GLU A 36 -9.33 -3.36 2.37
C GLU A 36 -10.06 -2.01 2.23
N LEU A 37 -9.96 -1.16 3.26
CA LEU A 37 -10.53 0.18 3.22
C LEU A 37 -10.02 0.99 2.03
N ASN A 38 -8.69 1.03 1.86
CA ASN A 38 -8.06 1.79 0.79
C ASN A 38 -8.39 1.23 -0.60
N ALA A 39 -8.36 -0.09 -0.77
CA ALA A 39 -8.70 -0.77 -2.02
C ALA A 39 -10.15 -0.50 -2.43
N ASN A 40 -11.10 -0.63 -1.50
CA ASN A 40 -12.51 -0.35 -1.76
C ASN A 40 -12.73 1.12 -2.19
N GLN A 41 -12.06 2.08 -1.56
CA GLN A 41 -12.17 3.49 -1.94
C GLN A 41 -11.55 3.77 -3.32
N ILE A 42 -10.40 3.16 -3.62
CA ILE A 42 -9.77 3.28 -4.94
C ILE A 42 -10.71 2.73 -6.02
N LEU A 43 -11.26 1.54 -5.81
CA LEU A 43 -12.20 0.90 -6.75
C LEU A 43 -13.48 1.75 -6.92
N GLU A 44 -14.05 2.24 -5.84
CA GLU A 44 -15.25 3.10 -5.88
C GLU A 44 -15.01 4.38 -6.68
N PHE A 45 -13.93 5.12 -6.38
CA PHE A 45 -13.61 6.37 -7.07
C PHE A 45 -13.16 6.17 -8.52
N SER A 46 -12.74 4.95 -8.86
CA SER A 46 -12.45 4.53 -10.24
C SER A 46 -13.69 4.05 -11.01
N GLY A 47 -14.85 3.99 -10.37
CA GLY A 47 -16.08 3.47 -10.99
C GLY A 47 -16.10 1.95 -11.15
N MET A 48 -15.36 1.23 -10.32
CA MET A 48 -15.21 -0.23 -10.31
C MET A 48 -15.86 -0.86 -9.06
N PRO A 49 -17.19 -0.79 -8.89
CA PRO A 49 -17.85 -1.36 -7.73
C PRO A 49 -17.78 -2.90 -7.73
N SER A 50 -18.09 -3.51 -6.59
CA SER A 50 -18.10 -4.97 -6.40
C SER A 50 -19.05 -5.74 -7.34
N SER A 51 -19.95 -5.06 -8.03
CA SER A 51 -20.77 -5.65 -9.10
C SER A 51 -20.01 -5.91 -10.41
N ILE A 52 -18.84 -5.30 -10.58
CA ILE A 52 -18.01 -5.37 -11.79
C ILE A 52 -16.70 -6.12 -11.53
N VAL A 53 -16.15 -5.99 -10.31
CA VAL A 53 -14.90 -6.64 -9.88
C VAL A 53 -15.22 -7.67 -8.80
N THR A 54 -14.73 -8.90 -8.98
CA THR A 54 -14.86 -9.92 -7.92
C THR A 54 -13.79 -9.69 -6.87
N THR A 55 -14.19 -9.29 -5.66
CA THR A 55 -13.25 -9.04 -4.56
C THR A 55 -13.13 -10.25 -3.63
N LYS A 56 -11.91 -10.50 -3.12
CA LYS A 56 -11.61 -11.50 -2.09
C LYS A 56 -10.81 -10.86 -0.96
N ASN A 57 -11.07 -11.27 0.27
CA ASN A 57 -10.24 -10.90 1.42
C ASN A 57 -9.17 -11.97 1.63
N MET A 58 -7.90 -11.56 1.61
CA MET A 58 -6.73 -12.40 1.83
C MET A 58 -5.64 -11.60 2.53
N ASP A 59 -4.81 -12.25 3.34
CA ASP A 59 -3.55 -11.64 3.77
C ASP A 59 -2.56 -11.55 2.59
N TYR A 60 -1.44 -10.84 2.80
CA TYR A 60 -0.49 -10.58 1.71
C TYR A 60 0.22 -11.83 1.21
N ILE A 61 0.45 -12.84 2.08
CA ILE A 61 1.13 -14.08 1.72
C ILE A 61 0.22 -14.91 0.84
N ASP A 62 -1.04 -15.08 1.27
CA ASP A 62 -2.05 -15.83 0.51
C ASP A 62 -2.38 -15.14 -0.82
N ALA A 63 -2.45 -13.80 -0.83
CA ALA A 63 -2.69 -13.02 -2.04
C ALA A 63 -1.53 -13.18 -3.05
N ALA A 64 -0.27 -13.09 -2.61
CA ALA A 64 0.89 -13.28 -3.48
C ALA A 64 0.95 -14.70 -4.05
N ASN A 65 0.69 -15.73 -3.23
CA ASN A 65 0.63 -17.12 -3.68
C ASN A 65 -0.50 -17.35 -4.68
N SER A 66 -1.69 -16.78 -4.42
CA SER A 66 -2.85 -16.87 -5.30
C SER A 66 -2.65 -16.13 -6.63
N LEU A 67 -1.96 -14.99 -6.63
CA LEU A 67 -1.56 -14.32 -7.87
C LEU A 67 -0.59 -15.20 -8.67
N LYS A 68 0.41 -15.77 -8.01
CA LYS A 68 1.39 -16.65 -8.65
C LYS A 68 0.74 -17.89 -9.27
N SER A 69 -0.18 -18.55 -8.56
CA SER A 69 -0.93 -19.72 -9.08
C SER A 69 -1.95 -19.36 -10.15
N GLY A 70 -2.43 -18.11 -10.19
CA GLY A 70 -3.49 -17.66 -11.10
C GLY A 70 -4.91 -17.83 -10.55
N ASP A 71 -5.06 -18.00 -9.22
CA ASP A 71 -6.36 -18.07 -8.55
C ASP A 71 -6.99 -16.68 -8.34
N ILE A 72 -6.18 -15.63 -8.47
CA ILE A 72 -6.57 -14.22 -8.57
C ILE A 72 -5.76 -13.52 -9.66
N ASP A 73 -6.29 -12.40 -10.16
CA ASP A 73 -5.69 -11.62 -11.24
C ASP A 73 -4.86 -10.44 -10.73
N ALA A 74 -5.21 -9.93 -9.54
CA ALA A 74 -4.54 -8.80 -8.91
C ALA A 74 -4.67 -8.84 -7.39
N PHE A 75 -3.80 -8.10 -6.69
CA PHE A 75 -4.01 -7.83 -5.27
C PHE A 75 -3.55 -6.42 -4.87
N PHE A 76 -4.25 -5.85 -3.91
CA PHE A 76 -3.83 -4.63 -3.24
C PHE A 76 -2.94 -4.94 -2.03
N CYS A 77 -1.91 -4.11 -1.86
CA CYS A 77 -1.04 -4.10 -0.70
C CYS A 77 -0.78 -2.66 -0.27
N THR A 78 -1.16 -2.29 0.96
CA THR A 78 -0.83 -0.98 1.54
C THR A 78 0.24 -1.18 2.59
N ALA A 79 1.47 -0.78 2.26
CA ALA A 79 2.63 -1.00 3.12
C ALA A 79 3.76 -0.02 2.78
N GLY A 80 4.75 0.07 3.67
CA GLY A 80 5.97 0.82 3.41
C GLY A 80 6.81 0.20 2.28
N LEU A 81 7.51 1.04 1.53
CA LEU A 81 8.46 0.59 0.52
C LEU A 81 9.79 0.19 1.20
N LYS A 82 10.47 -0.78 0.80
CA LYS A 82 10.27 -1.84 -0.17
C LYS A 82 9.52 -2.99 0.52
N THR A 83 8.30 -3.30 0.11
CA THR A 83 7.49 -4.34 0.78
C THR A 83 8.08 -5.71 0.51
N THR A 84 8.44 -6.46 1.56
CA THR A 84 9.12 -7.76 1.45
C THR A 84 8.35 -8.74 0.58
N ILE A 85 7.03 -8.86 0.78
CA ILE A 85 6.23 -9.81 0.01
C ILE A 85 6.20 -9.52 -1.50
N ILE A 86 6.16 -8.23 -1.90
CA ILE A 86 6.21 -7.85 -3.31
C ILE A 86 7.62 -8.04 -3.87
N ASP A 87 8.66 -7.72 -3.08
CA ASP A 87 10.05 -7.91 -3.49
C ASP A 87 10.39 -9.39 -3.72
N GLU A 88 9.93 -10.27 -2.83
CA GLU A 88 10.08 -11.72 -2.99
C GLU A 88 9.30 -12.24 -4.19
N LEU A 89 8.03 -11.87 -4.31
CA LEU A 89 7.20 -12.25 -5.46
C LEU A 89 7.83 -11.83 -6.79
N SER A 90 8.39 -10.62 -6.87
CA SER A 90 9.05 -10.10 -8.08
C SER A 90 10.29 -10.90 -8.51
N LYS A 91 10.90 -11.67 -7.59
CA LYS A 91 12.01 -12.56 -7.87
C LYS A 91 11.56 -13.93 -8.38
N GLU A 92 10.34 -14.33 -8.02
CA GLU A 92 9.78 -15.63 -8.36
C GLU A 92 8.95 -15.62 -9.64
N CYS A 93 8.25 -14.52 -9.91
CA CYS A 93 7.53 -14.29 -11.16
C CYS A 93 7.59 -12.81 -11.55
N ASP A 94 7.51 -12.52 -12.84
CA ASP A 94 7.51 -11.14 -13.31
C ASP A 94 6.16 -10.50 -12.97
N ILE A 95 6.23 -9.33 -12.32
CA ILE A 95 5.05 -8.57 -11.87
C ILE A 95 5.05 -7.16 -12.46
N ARG A 96 3.88 -6.52 -12.38
CA ARG A 96 3.68 -5.10 -12.68
C ARG A 96 2.89 -4.46 -11.56
N ILE A 97 3.27 -3.24 -11.19
CA ILE A 97 2.46 -2.40 -10.30
C ILE A 97 1.65 -1.47 -11.18
N ILE A 98 0.35 -1.43 -10.94
CA ILE A 98 -0.59 -0.60 -11.71
C ILE A 98 -0.66 0.79 -11.09
N PRO A 99 -0.46 1.86 -11.88
CA PRO A 99 -0.62 3.22 -11.39
C PRO A 99 -2.09 3.53 -11.05
N ILE A 100 -2.30 4.42 -10.10
CA ILE A 100 -3.61 4.99 -9.82
C ILE A 100 -3.74 6.31 -10.60
N ASP A 101 -4.82 6.45 -11.35
CA ASP A 101 -5.07 7.63 -12.16
C ASP A 101 -5.13 8.92 -11.32
N ASP A 102 -4.59 9.99 -11.85
CA ASP A 102 -4.57 11.31 -11.20
C ASP A 102 -5.96 11.81 -10.79
N THR A 103 -6.98 11.49 -11.58
CA THR A 103 -8.38 11.83 -11.26
C THR A 103 -8.88 11.11 -10.02
N VAL A 104 -8.51 9.84 -9.83
CA VAL A 104 -8.84 9.04 -8.64
C VAL A 104 -8.05 9.56 -7.44
N ILE A 105 -6.75 9.80 -7.61
CA ILE A 105 -5.89 10.38 -6.57
C ILE A 105 -6.51 11.69 -6.07
N ASN A 106 -6.88 12.62 -6.95
CA ASN A 106 -7.45 13.90 -6.57
C ASN A 106 -8.79 13.77 -5.82
N LYS A 107 -9.65 12.81 -6.21
CA LYS A 107 -10.89 12.50 -5.48
C LYS A 107 -10.58 12.02 -4.06
N MET A 108 -9.61 11.11 -3.89
CA MET A 108 -9.22 10.59 -2.59
C MET A 108 -8.63 11.68 -1.68
N LEU A 109 -7.78 12.55 -2.21
CA LEU A 109 -7.22 13.70 -1.47
C LEU A 109 -8.31 14.69 -1.01
N THR A 110 -9.37 14.84 -1.81
CA THR A 110 -10.53 15.68 -1.45
C THR A 110 -11.41 14.99 -0.41
N TYR A 111 -11.52 13.66 -0.48
CA TYR A 111 -12.32 12.86 0.43
C TYR A 111 -11.75 12.84 1.86
N SER A 112 -10.42 12.69 2.00
CA SER A 112 -9.79 12.62 3.32
C SER A 112 -8.36 13.17 3.32
N SER A 113 -8.04 13.95 4.37
CA SER A 113 -6.68 14.45 4.64
C SER A 113 -5.68 13.36 5.05
N SER A 114 -6.14 12.14 5.31
CA SER A 114 -5.29 10.99 5.61
C SER A 114 -4.53 10.50 4.39
N TYR A 115 -5.02 10.82 3.20
CA TYR A 115 -4.38 10.47 1.94
C TYR A 115 -3.39 11.52 1.48
N SER A 116 -2.36 11.07 0.80
CA SER A 116 -1.39 11.92 0.11
C SER A 116 -1.04 11.33 -1.25
N ARG A 117 -0.65 12.18 -2.19
CA ARG A 117 -0.04 11.68 -3.43
C ARG A 117 1.30 11.04 -3.10
N TYR A 118 1.56 9.88 -3.65
CA TYR A 118 2.80 9.15 -3.46
C TYR A 118 3.32 8.63 -4.80
N THR A 119 4.63 8.61 -4.95
CA THR A 119 5.30 8.02 -6.12
C THR A 119 6.20 6.88 -5.65
N ILE A 120 6.00 5.68 -6.18
CA ILE A 120 6.89 4.55 -5.99
C ILE A 120 8.02 4.73 -6.99
N PRO A 121 9.28 4.94 -6.55
CA PRO A 121 10.39 5.21 -7.47
C PRO A 121 10.68 4.04 -8.39
N ALA A 122 11.10 4.31 -9.61
CA ALA A 122 11.63 3.31 -10.53
C ALA A 122 12.73 2.47 -9.85
N GLY A 123 12.77 1.18 -10.15
CA GLY A 123 13.75 0.26 -9.56
C GLY A 123 13.46 -0.16 -8.12
N THR A 124 12.29 0.18 -7.54
CA THR A 124 11.88 -0.31 -6.22
C THR A 124 11.75 -1.83 -6.22
N TYR A 125 11.18 -2.41 -7.25
CA TYR A 125 11.04 -3.85 -7.44
C TYR A 125 11.67 -4.30 -8.75
N LYS A 126 11.99 -5.60 -8.87
CA LYS A 126 12.54 -6.18 -10.10
C LYS A 126 11.54 -5.99 -11.26
N GLY A 127 12.01 -5.44 -12.37
CA GLY A 127 11.21 -5.22 -13.58
C GLY A 127 10.30 -3.97 -13.54
N GLN A 128 10.41 -3.15 -12.50
CA GLN A 128 9.73 -1.86 -12.44
C GLN A 128 10.70 -0.75 -12.88
N ASP A 129 10.64 -0.38 -14.15
CA ASP A 129 11.59 0.55 -14.77
C ASP A 129 11.12 2.01 -14.76
N GLU A 130 9.89 2.27 -14.33
CA GLU A 130 9.26 3.60 -14.30
C GLU A 130 8.73 3.95 -12.92
N ASP A 131 8.62 5.26 -12.64
CA ASP A 131 7.94 5.78 -11.46
C ASP A 131 6.44 5.46 -11.52
N ILE A 132 5.86 5.01 -10.41
CA ILE A 132 4.43 4.66 -10.33
C ILE A 132 3.71 5.62 -9.39
N ASN A 133 2.75 6.39 -9.92
CA ASN A 133 1.90 7.26 -9.12
C ASN A 133 0.83 6.45 -8.40
N THR A 134 0.66 6.73 -7.12
CA THR A 134 -0.30 6.05 -6.24
C THR A 134 -0.74 6.95 -5.09
N ILE A 135 -1.50 6.37 -4.18
CA ILE A 135 -1.92 6.96 -2.90
C ILE A 135 -0.98 6.52 -1.78
N GLY A 136 -0.58 7.48 -0.96
CA GLY A 136 0.11 7.24 0.30
C GLY A 136 -0.81 7.45 1.50
N VAL A 137 -0.64 6.62 2.52
CA VAL A 137 -1.33 6.72 3.82
C VAL A 137 -0.26 6.82 4.91
N LYS A 138 -0.46 7.70 5.89
CA LYS A 138 0.48 7.82 7.00
C LYS A 138 0.26 6.73 8.03
N SER A 139 1.32 6.03 8.38
CA SER A 139 1.34 5.14 9.54
C SER A 139 1.43 5.96 10.82
N VAL A 140 0.54 5.69 11.78
CA VAL A 140 0.40 6.44 13.03
C VAL A 140 0.59 5.50 14.21
N LEU A 141 1.45 5.89 15.17
CA LEU A 141 1.56 5.21 16.45
C LEU A 141 0.55 5.80 17.43
N ILE A 142 -0.37 4.96 17.91
CA ILE A 142 -1.42 5.34 18.85
C ILE A 142 -1.12 4.72 20.21
N THR A 143 -1.37 5.47 21.28
CA THR A 143 -1.30 4.97 22.66
C THR A 143 -2.62 5.20 23.37
N SER A 144 -2.90 4.40 24.42
CA SER A 144 -4.01 4.65 25.34
C SER A 144 -3.75 5.89 26.20
N ASP A 145 -4.79 6.61 26.58
CA ASP A 145 -4.76 7.72 27.54
C ASP A 145 -4.35 7.29 28.97
N SER A 146 -4.43 5.99 29.26
CA SER A 146 -3.95 5.40 30.52
C SER A 146 -2.42 5.31 30.63
N ILE A 147 -1.67 5.52 29.54
CA ILE A 147 -0.21 5.53 29.54
C ILE A 147 0.30 6.86 30.14
N SER A 148 1.29 6.78 31.05
CA SER A 148 1.84 7.97 31.65
C SER A 148 2.52 8.92 30.63
N GLU A 149 2.34 10.23 30.78
CA GLU A 149 3.01 11.24 29.93
C GLU A 149 4.53 11.06 29.87
N ALA A 150 5.15 10.64 30.99
CA ALA A 150 6.59 10.38 31.04
C ALA A 150 7.01 9.27 30.06
N LEU A 151 6.21 8.18 29.98
CA LEU A 151 6.49 7.09 29.05
C LEU A 151 6.23 7.49 27.60
N VAL A 152 5.15 8.21 27.32
CA VAL A 152 4.86 8.75 25.97
C VAL A 152 6.01 9.65 25.52
N LYS A 153 6.48 10.56 26.40
CA LYS A 153 7.63 11.42 26.12
C LYS A 153 8.91 10.62 25.81
N GLN A 154 9.19 9.57 26.57
CA GLN A 154 10.36 8.72 26.33
C GLN A 154 10.25 8.00 24.99
N LEU A 155 9.08 7.40 24.67
CA LEU A 155 8.84 6.73 23.39
C LEU A 155 9.01 7.69 22.21
N THR A 156 8.39 8.88 22.28
CA THR A 156 8.51 9.92 21.26
C THR A 156 9.96 10.34 21.07
N GLN A 157 10.69 10.61 22.17
CA GLN A 157 12.11 10.97 22.09
C GLN A 157 12.97 9.84 21.49
N MET A 158 12.68 8.58 21.79
CA MET A 158 13.40 7.45 21.20
C MET A 158 13.15 7.36 19.69
N LEU A 159 11.88 7.47 19.26
CA LEU A 159 11.53 7.45 17.83
C LEU A 159 12.28 8.52 17.05
N PHE A 160 12.26 9.77 17.51
CA PHE A 160 12.93 10.87 16.79
C PHE A 160 14.46 10.81 16.88
N LYS A 161 15.03 10.51 18.05
CA LYS A 161 16.50 10.44 18.22
C LYS A 161 17.12 9.22 17.51
N LYS A 162 16.38 8.12 17.45
CA LYS A 162 16.86 6.86 16.85
C LYS A 162 16.27 6.57 15.47
N SER A 163 15.61 7.54 14.84
CA SER A 163 15.02 7.37 13.52
C SER A 163 15.99 6.79 12.49
N LYS A 164 17.25 7.29 12.48
CA LYS A 164 18.29 6.75 11.58
C LYS A 164 18.67 5.30 11.90
N GLU A 165 18.80 4.94 13.18
CA GLU A 165 19.11 3.56 13.59
C GLU A 165 17.96 2.61 13.23
N LEU A 166 16.71 3.06 13.42
CA LEU A 166 15.51 2.30 13.03
C LEU A 166 15.43 2.11 11.51
N GLN A 167 15.77 3.14 10.74
CA GLN A 167 15.83 3.07 9.29
C GLN A 167 16.87 2.05 8.79
N TYR A 168 18.03 1.93 9.45
CA TYR A 168 19.03 0.93 9.12
C TYR A 168 18.64 -0.50 9.56
N SER A 169 17.82 -0.65 10.60
CA SER A 169 17.39 -1.96 11.10
C SER A 169 16.15 -2.52 10.40
N THR A 170 15.48 -1.70 9.59
CA THR A 170 14.30 -2.08 8.80
C THR A 170 14.57 -1.79 7.33
N SER A 171 14.03 -2.60 6.45
CA SER A 171 14.07 -2.33 5.00
C SER A 171 13.13 -1.18 4.58
N LEU A 172 12.43 -0.56 5.53
CA LEU A 172 11.47 0.50 5.31
C LEU A 172 12.17 1.87 5.30
N ASP A 173 11.79 2.74 4.37
CA ASP A 173 12.16 4.16 4.40
C ASP A 173 11.33 4.86 5.49
N LEU A 174 11.78 4.75 6.74
CA LEU A 174 11.12 5.34 7.91
C LEU A 174 11.42 6.83 7.99
N GLN A 175 10.64 7.64 7.30
CA GLN A 175 10.61 9.09 7.50
C GLN A 175 9.67 9.41 8.66
N ILE A 176 10.24 9.56 9.87
CA ILE A 176 9.48 10.00 11.04
C ILE A 176 9.39 11.53 10.99
N ASP A 177 8.17 12.05 10.77
CA ASP A 177 7.92 13.48 10.61
C ASP A 177 7.35 14.09 11.89
N GLU A 178 8.13 14.98 12.53
CA GLU A 178 7.71 15.71 13.74
C GLU A 178 6.51 16.65 13.48
N LYS A 179 6.35 17.12 12.25
CA LYS A 179 5.30 18.08 11.87
C LYS A 179 3.88 17.56 12.09
N PHE A 180 3.72 16.25 12.16
CA PHE A 180 2.44 15.58 12.34
C PHE A 180 2.36 14.81 13.67
N ALA A 181 3.35 14.94 14.54
CA ALA A 181 3.28 14.45 15.92
C ALA A 181 2.42 15.43 16.72
N THR A 182 1.22 15.00 17.13
CA THR A 182 0.32 15.76 18.00
C THR A 182 0.46 15.29 19.44
#